data_689eb144c9d8f4391d5e83d17457dae2
#
_entry.id   689eb144c9d8f4391d5e83d17457dae2
#
_cell.length_a   1.000
_cell.length_b   1.000
_cell.length_c   1.000
_cell.angle_alpha   90.00
_cell.angle_beta   90.00
_cell.angle_gamma   90.00
#
_symmetry.space_group_name_H-M   'P 1'
#
loop_
_entity.id
_entity.type
_entity.pdbx_description
1 polymer ?
#
loop_
_entity_poly.entity_id
_entity_poly.type
_entity_poly.pdbx_seq_one_letter_code
_entity_poly.pdbx_strand_id
1 'polypeptide(L)'
;ATGLAERRKAQRDSIEARCKALADVVNADTSEPWLIWCHLNDEAELLQQLIPGSVNVQGSDKPEDKSARMMDFSHGTLRVLISKPKIAGFGMNWQHCARMAFVGLDDSFEKFYQAVRRCYRFGQKRNVHVHLFTAENEGQILANLKRKEVKHNQMSESMIEHMKDIMNNELKGQTNIVDEYMEDTKTGDGYTVHLGDCVKWARRMEDNSIDYSVFSPPFADLFVYSNSDHDMGNCKDDAEFVAQLRYLIGELFRVIK
;
A
#
# COMPACT_ATOMS: atom_id res chain seq x y z
N ALA A 1 2.72 -30.84 -8.86
CA ALA A 1 2.74 -29.37 -8.97
C ALA A 1 2.53 -29.02 -10.43
N THR A 2 1.42 -28.39 -10.77
CA THR A 2 1.12 -27.92 -12.12
C THR A 2 2.12 -26.83 -12.52
N GLY A 3 2.70 -26.95 -13.72
CA GLY A 3 3.67 -25.99 -14.23
C GLY A 3 3.07 -24.61 -14.48
N LEU A 4 3.90 -23.54 -14.54
CA LEU A 4 3.45 -22.16 -14.81
C LEU A 4 2.63 -22.04 -16.10
N ALA A 5 2.96 -22.83 -17.13
CA ALA A 5 2.24 -22.84 -18.40
C ALA A 5 0.82 -23.39 -18.27
N GLU A 6 0.65 -24.48 -17.51
CA GLU A 6 -0.65 -25.10 -17.25
C GLU A 6 -1.56 -24.17 -16.43
N ARG A 7 -0.99 -23.45 -15.44
CA ARG A 7 -1.73 -22.45 -14.67
C ARG A 7 -2.25 -21.31 -15.54
N ARG A 8 -1.39 -20.77 -16.42
CA ARG A 8 -1.77 -19.71 -17.36
C ARG A 8 -2.84 -20.15 -18.34
N LYS A 9 -2.76 -21.41 -18.82
CA LYS A 9 -3.79 -21.98 -19.67
C LYS A 9 -5.13 -22.09 -18.95
N ALA A 10 -5.13 -22.66 -17.75
CA ALA A 10 -6.33 -22.80 -16.95
C ALA A 10 -6.97 -21.47 -16.54
N GLN A 11 -6.16 -20.43 -16.25
CA GLN A 11 -6.64 -19.07 -16.04
C GLN A 11 -7.37 -18.53 -17.28
N ARG A 12 -6.83 -18.74 -18.47
CA ARG A 12 -7.46 -18.32 -19.72
C ARG A 12 -8.73 -19.12 -20.03
N ASP A 13 -8.70 -20.42 -19.86
CA ASP A 13 -9.83 -21.30 -20.14
C ASP A 13 -11.04 -21.04 -19.21
N SER A 14 -10.81 -20.42 -18.03
CA SER A 14 -11.84 -20.12 -17.04
C SER A 14 -12.33 -18.64 -17.06
N ILE A 15 -11.79 -17.79 -17.95
CA ILE A 15 -12.13 -16.34 -17.98
C ILE A 15 -13.64 -16.13 -18.10
N GLU A 16 -14.28 -16.77 -19.06
CA GLU A 16 -15.69 -16.58 -19.32
C GLU A 16 -16.56 -16.95 -18.12
N ALA A 17 -16.31 -18.11 -17.52
CA ALA A 17 -17.06 -18.60 -16.37
C ALA A 17 -16.90 -17.68 -15.15
N ARG A 18 -15.67 -17.24 -14.84
CA ARG A 18 -15.39 -16.33 -13.73
C ARG A 18 -15.99 -14.94 -13.92
N CYS A 19 -15.84 -14.36 -15.12
CA CYS A 19 -16.39 -13.06 -15.43
C CYS A 19 -17.92 -13.07 -15.42
N LYS A 20 -18.56 -14.14 -15.91
CA LYS A 20 -20.00 -14.29 -15.90
C LYS A 20 -20.53 -14.41 -14.47
N ALA A 21 -19.93 -15.26 -13.65
CA ALA A 21 -20.30 -15.41 -12.24
C ALA A 21 -20.15 -14.08 -11.46
N LEU A 22 -19.10 -13.30 -11.71
CA LEU A 22 -18.95 -11.98 -11.10
C LEU A 22 -20.00 -11.00 -11.62
N ALA A 23 -20.24 -10.95 -12.94
CA ALA A 23 -21.20 -10.04 -13.53
C ALA A 23 -22.62 -10.28 -13.00
N ASP A 24 -23.01 -11.54 -12.78
CA ASP A 24 -24.30 -11.89 -12.19
C ASP A 24 -24.44 -11.31 -10.77
N VAL A 25 -23.39 -11.39 -9.94
CA VAL A 25 -23.39 -10.82 -8.59
C VAL A 25 -23.46 -9.29 -8.62
N VAL A 26 -22.67 -8.63 -9.48
CA VAL A 26 -22.61 -7.16 -9.57
C VAL A 26 -23.89 -6.58 -10.16
N ASN A 27 -24.49 -7.26 -11.13
CA ASN A 27 -25.75 -6.83 -11.76
C ASN A 27 -26.96 -7.04 -10.83
N ALA A 28 -26.91 -8.01 -9.92
CA ALA A 28 -27.92 -8.20 -8.88
C ALA A 28 -27.85 -7.14 -7.78
N ASP A 29 -26.67 -6.57 -7.51
CA ASP A 29 -26.44 -5.53 -6.49
C ASP A 29 -26.32 -4.15 -7.17
N THR A 30 -27.44 -3.57 -7.54
CA THR A 30 -27.48 -2.30 -8.29
C THR A 30 -27.27 -1.05 -7.42
N SER A 31 -27.35 -1.18 -6.10
CA SER A 31 -27.33 -0.07 -5.15
C SER A 31 -25.94 0.30 -4.66
N GLU A 32 -24.98 -0.64 -4.69
CA GLU A 32 -23.66 -0.45 -4.13
C GLU A 32 -22.60 -0.16 -5.21
N PRO A 33 -21.61 0.69 -4.89
CA PRO A 33 -20.43 0.83 -5.74
C PRO A 33 -19.55 -0.42 -5.67
N TRP A 34 -19.00 -0.82 -6.82
CA TRP A 34 -18.14 -1.98 -6.94
C TRP A 34 -16.77 -1.62 -7.50
N LEU A 35 -15.71 -2.08 -6.86
CA LEU A 35 -14.34 -2.01 -7.34
C LEU A 35 -13.89 -3.40 -7.77
N ILE A 36 -13.60 -3.56 -9.06
CA ILE A 36 -13.24 -4.86 -9.65
C ILE A 36 -11.78 -4.85 -10.09
N TRP A 37 -11.02 -5.79 -9.56
CA TRP A 37 -9.62 -6.00 -9.89
C TRP A 37 -9.45 -7.18 -10.84
N CYS A 38 -8.86 -6.93 -12.01
CA CYS A 38 -8.57 -7.92 -13.02
C CYS A 38 -7.08 -8.23 -13.07
N HIS A 39 -6.74 -9.46 -13.44
CA HIS A 39 -5.38 -9.86 -13.72
C HIS A 39 -5.05 -9.71 -15.22
N LEU A 40 -5.94 -10.15 -16.10
CA LEU A 40 -5.80 -10.11 -17.56
C LEU A 40 -6.60 -8.96 -18.19
N ASN A 41 -6.20 -8.53 -19.41
CA ASN A 41 -6.98 -7.53 -20.18
C ASN A 41 -8.31 -8.11 -20.63
N ASP A 42 -8.29 -9.35 -21.12
CA ASP A 42 -9.46 -10.05 -21.62
C ASP A 42 -10.58 -10.16 -20.55
N GLU A 43 -10.20 -10.32 -19.27
CA GLU A 43 -11.13 -10.28 -18.14
C GLU A 43 -11.80 -8.91 -18.00
N ALA A 44 -11.01 -7.83 -18.09
CA ALA A 44 -11.51 -6.48 -17.91
C ALA A 44 -12.43 -6.05 -19.08
N GLU A 45 -12.09 -6.43 -20.30
CA GLU A 45 -12.89 -6.16 -21.50
C GLU A 45 -14.20 -6.93 -21.47
N LEU A 46 -14.17 -8.20 -21.10
CA LEU A 46 -15.38 -9.02 -20.98
C LEU A 46 -16.32 -8.51 -19.89
N LEU A 47 -15.76 -8.15 -18.72
CA LEU A 47 -16.55 -7.59 -17.63
C LEU A 47 -17.20 -6.26 -18.01
N GLN A 48 -16.51 -5.40 -18.76
CA GLN A 48 -17.08 -4.15 -19.24
C GLN A 48 -18.28 -4.38 -20.17
N GLN A 49 -18.25 -5.47 -20.96
CA GLN A 49 -19.39 -5.86 -21.80
C GLN A 49 -20.55 -6.45 -20.98
N LEU A 50 -20.25 -7.23 -19.94
CA LEU A 50 -21.25 -7.93 -19.13
C LEU A 50 -21.90 -7.07 -18.05
N ILE A 51 -21.26 -5.97 -17.64
CA ILE A 51 -21.73 -5.08 -16.57
C ILE A 51 -22.06 -3.70 -17.15
N PRO A 52 -23.33 -3.42 -17.44
CA PRO A 52 -23.76 -2.14 -18.01
C PRO A 52 -23.35 -0.94 -17.13
N GLY A 53 -22.81 0.11 -17.75
CA GLY A 53 -22.38 1.31 -17.05
C GLY A 53 -21.06 1.17 -16.27
N SER A 54 -20.38 0.04 -16.38
CA SER A 54 -19.02 -0.10 -15.82
C SER A 54 -17.99 0.60 -16.69
N VAL A 55 -16.91 1.07 -16.06
CA VAL A 55 -15.78 1.70 -16.75
C VAL A 55 -14.51 0.92 -16.46
N ASN A 56 -13.82 0.53 -17.52
CA ASN A 56 -12.51 -0.12 -17.44
C ASN A 56 -11.41 0.92 -17.63
N VAL A 57 -10.48 0.98 -16.66
CA VAL A 57 -9.28 1.83 -16.70
C VAL A 57 -8.06 0.97 -16.98
N GLN A 58 -7.48 1.17 -18.15
CA GLN A 58 -6.35 0.39 -18.67
C GLN A 58 -5.02 1.16 -18.63
N GLY A 59 -3.91 0.40 -18.71
CA GLY A 59 -2.56 0.98 -18.79
C GLY A 59 -2.33 1.84 -20.03
N SER A 60 -2.98 1.52 -21.14
CA SER A 60 -2.90 2.22 -22.43
C SER A 60 -3.70 3.52 -22.49
N ASP A 61 -4.63 3.77 -21.56
CA ASP A 61 -5.43 5.01 -21.55
C ASP A 61 -4.52 6.22 -21.28
N LYS A 62 -4.94 7.38 -21.78
CA LYS A 62 -4.22 8.63 -21.50
C LYS A 62 -4.29 8.98 -20.01
N PRO A 63 -3.25 9.61 -19.44
CA PRO A 63 -3.22 9.95 -18.01
C PRO A 63 -4.43 10.77 -17.54
N GLU A 64 -4.89 11.72 -18.38
CA GLU A 64 -6.03 12.58 -18.10
C GLU A 64 -7.33 11.76 -17.99
N ASP A 65 -7.56 10.83 -18.93
CA ASP A 65 -8.74 9.96 -18.95
C ASP A 65 -8.75 9.02 -17.74
N LYS A 66 -7.59 8.44 -17.38
CA LYS A 66 -7.45 7.62 -16.18
C LYS A 66 -7.84 8.40 -14.93
N SER A 67 -7.27 9.60 -14.79
CA SER A 67 -7.52 10.46 -13.64
C SER A 67 -9.01 10.83 -13.56
N ALA A 68 -9.63 11.24 -14.65
CA ALA A 68 -11.03 11.59 -14.69
C ALA A 68 -11.94 10.43 -14.26
N ARG A 69 -11.76 9.24 -14.84
CA ARG A 69 -12.55 8.04 -14.51
C ARG A 69 -12.36 7.59 -13.04
N MET A 70 -11.14 7.67 -12.51
CA MET A 70 -10.86 7.37 -11.10
C MET A 70 -11.51 8.39 -10.16
N MET A 71 -11.54 9.66 -10.55
CA MET A 71 -12.22 10.71 -9.80
C MET A 71 -13.74 10.54 -9.86
N ASP A 72 -14.32 10.17 -11.01
CA ASP A 72 -15.74 9.86 -11.15
C ASP A 72 -16.16 8.75 -10.19
N PHE A 73 -15.33 7.70 -10.07
CA PHE A 73 -15.57 6.65 -9.07
C PHE A 73 -15.44 7.18 -7.64
N SER A 74 -14.44 8.03 -7.36
CA SER A 74 -14.24 8.61 -6.03
C SER A 74 -15.40 9.51 -5.60
N HIS A 75 -16.03 10.21 -6.54
CA HIS A 75 -17.18 11.07 -6.31
C HIS A 75 -18.53 10.32 -6.30
N GLY A 76 -18.52 9.01 -6.62
CA GLY A 76 -19.73 8.19 -6.65
C GLY A 76 -20.60 8.39 -7.89
N THR A 77 -20.14 9.13 -8.92
CA THR A 77 -20.80 9.28 -10.21
C THR A 77 -20.68 8.03 -11.06
N LEU A 78 -19.64 7.25 -10.84
CA LEU A 78 -19.42 5.94 -11.45
C LEU A 78 -19.67 4.84 -10.42
N ARG A 79 -20.59 3.92 -10.71
CA ARG A 79 -20.92 2.81 -9.80
C ARG A 79 -19.90 1.67 -9.82
N VAL A 80 -19.41 1.29 -11.00
CA VAL A 80 -18.52 0.13 -11.16
C VAL A 80 -17.24 0.53 -11.87
N LEU A 81 -16.14 0.42 -11.17
CA LEU A 81 -14.79 0.64 -11.68
C LEU A 81 -14.08 -0.70 -11.86
N ILE A 82 -13.58 -0.95 -13.06
CA ILE A 82 -12.76 -2.12 -13.41
C ILE A 82 -11.35 -1.64 -13.67
N SER A 83 -10.35 -2.25 -13.04
CA SER A 83 -8.94 -1.91 -13.26
C SER A 83 -8.00 -3.04 -12.83
N LYS A 84 -6.71 -2.80 -12.92
CA LYS A 84 -5.68 -3.70 -12.40
C LYS A 84 -4.98 -3.09 -11.19
N PRO A 85 -4.55 -3.88 -10.20
CA PRO A 85 -3.82 -3.39 -9.04
C PRO A 85 -2.58 -2.55 -9.39
N LYS A 86 -1.91 -2.84 -10.50
CA LYS A 86 -0.77 -2.07 -10.98
C LYS A 86 -1.13 -0.65 -11.46
N ILE A 87 -2.37 -0.43 -11.91
CA ILE A 87 -2.79 0.83 -12.53
C ILE A 87 -3.40 1.75 -11.47
N ALA A 88 -4.35 1.23 -10.71
CA ALA A 88 -5.12 2.00 -9.72
C ALA A 88 -4.80 1.62 -8.27
N GLY A 89 -3.79 0.76 -8.07
CA GLY A 89 -3.40 0.26 -6.73
C GLY A 89 -2.62 1.25 -5.87
N PHE A 90 -2.26 2.45 -6.35
CA PHE A 90 -1.50 3.44 -5.58
C PHE A 90 -2.23 4.79 -5.50
N GLY A 91 -2.21 5.40 -4.32
CA GLY A 91 -2.61 6.78 -4.08
C GLY A 91 -4.11 7.06 -3.91
N MET A 92 -5.01 6.24 -4.43
CA MET A 92 -6.46 6.51 -4.39
C MET A 92 -7.09 6.09 -3.06
N ASN A 93 -8.11 6.86 -2.64
CA ASN A 93 -8.93 6.58 -1.46
C ASN A 93 -10.39 6.37 -1.87
N TRP A 94 -10.89 5.13 -1.71
CA TRP A 94 -12.24 4.74 -2.11
C TRP A 94 -13.04 4.16 -0.93
N GLN A 95 -12.99 4.83 0.22
CA GLN A 95 -13.73 4.43 1.43
C GLN A 95 -15.25 4.41 1.25
N HIS A 96 -15.79 5.11 0.26
CA HIS A 96 -17.21 5.05 -0.08
C HIS A 96 -17.62 3.67 -0.64
N CYS A 97 -16.68 2.90 -1.17
CA CYS A 97 -16.88 1.57 -1.73
C CYS A 97 -16.63 0.49 -0.66
N ALA A 98 -17.62 -0.37 -0.43
CA ALA A 98 -17.54 -1.51 0.48
C ALA A 98 -17.65 -2.86 -0.23
N ARG A 99 -17.78 -2.87 -1.55
CA ARG A 99 -17.83 -4.06 -2.40
C ARG A 99 -16.61 -4.13 -3.31
N MET A 100 -15.86 -5.19 -3.18
CA MET A 100 -14.65 -5.41 -3.98
C MET A 100 -14.63 -6.82 -4.53
N ALA A 101 -14.20 -6.98 -5.78
CA ALA A 101 -14.01 -8.28 -6.39
C ALA A 101 -12.64 -8.40 -7.05
N PHE A 102 -12.09 -9.61 -7.02
CA PHE A 102 -10.90 -9.99 -7.79
C PHE A 102 -11.27 -11.11 -8.75
N VAL A 103 -10.97 -10.90 -10.02
CA VAL A 103 -11.10 -11.92 -11.08
C VAL A 103 -9.70 -12.34 -11.50
N GLY A 104 -9.35 -13.60 -11.15
CA GLY A 104 -7.97 -14.05 -11.22
C GLY A 104 -7.10 -13.42 -10.13
N LEU A 105 -6.18 -14.20 -9.61
CA LEU A 105 -5.25 -13.76 -8.58
C LEU A 105 -3.81 -13.85 -9.08
N ASP A 106 -3.00 -12.88 -8.67
CA ASP A 106 -1.55 -12.92 -8.75
C ASP A 106 -1.00 -13.51 -7.44
N ASP A 107 0.13 -14.21 -7.49
CA ASP A 107 0.83 -14.74 -6.31
C ASP A 107 1.40 -13.63 -5.38
N SER A 108 1.24 -12.36 -5.76
CA SER A 108 1.73 -11.21 -4.98
C SER A 108 0.73 -10.79 -3.91
N PHE A 109 1.02 -11.19 -2.67
CA PHE A 109 0.27 -10.72 -1.49
C PHE A 109 0.29 -9.20 -1.35
N GLU A 110 1.41 -8.56 -1.65
CA GLU A 110 1.55 -7.10 -1.57
C GLU A 110 0.55 -6.38 -2.49
N LYS A 111 0.45 -6.79 -3.76
CA LYS A 111 -0.51 -6.21 -4.69
C LYS A 111 -1.95 -6.42 -4.24
N PHE A 112 -2.27 -7.62 -3.75
CA PHE A 112 -3.57 -7.93 -3.19
C PHE A 112 -3.88 -7.05 -1.98
N TYR A 113 -2.97 -6.99 -1.02
CA TYR A 113 -3.09 -6.17 0.19
C TYR A 113 -3.26 -4.69 -0.15
N GLN A 114 -2.41 -4.14 -1.01
CA GLN A 114 -2.51 -2.74 -1.44
C GLN A 114 -3.83 -2.44 -2.16
N ALA A 115 -4.34 -3.36 -2.97
CA ALA A 115 -5.62 -3.22 -3.64
C ALA A 115 -6.78 -3.22 -2.63
N VAL A 116 -6.77 -4.11 -1.64
CA VAL A 116 -7.79 -4.14 -0.56
C VAL A 116 -7.76 -2.85 0.25
N ARG A 117 -6.58 -2.30 0.54
CA ARG A 117 -6.39 -1.05 1.29
C ARG A 117 -6.90 0.21 0.56
N ARG A 118 -7.38 0.11 -0.69
CA ARG A 118 -8.08 1.24 -1.34
C ARG A 118 -9.45 1.52 -0.72
N CYS A 119 -10.15 0.48 -0.28
CA CYS A 119 -11.45 0.57 0.36
C CYS A 119 -11.36 0.34 1.87
N TYR A 120 -10.52 -0.60 2.32
CA TYR A 120 -10.30 -0.90 3.74
C TYR A 120 -9.19 -0.03 4.31
N ARG A 121 -9.55 1.17 4.77
CA ARG A 121 -8.63 2.17 5.33
C ARG A 121 -9.17 2.73 6.63
N PHE A 122 -8.30 3.45 7.36
CA PHE A 122 -8.72 4.22 8.52
C PHE A 122 -9.90 5.15 8.16
N GLY A 123 -10.96 5.12 8.97
CA GLY A 123 -12.19 5.87 8.71
C GLY A 123 -13.26 5.12 7.90
N GLN A 124 -13.00 3.90 7.39
CA GLN A 124 -14.04 3.04 6.84
C GLN A 124 -14.97 2.55 7.95
N LYS A 125 -16.27 2.89 7.83
CA LYS A 125 -17.29 2.54 8.83
C LYS A 125 -18.08 1.28 8.50
N ARG A 126 -17.95 0.78 7.28
CA ARG A 126 -18.65 -0.41 6.78
C ARG A 126 -17.72 -1.59 6.65
N ASN A 127 -18.25 -2.80 6.80
CA ASN A 127 -17.50 -4.00 6.46
C ASN A 127 -17.20 -4.02 4.95
N VAL A 128 -15.94 -4.15 4.59
CA VAL A 128 -15.53 -4.32 3.20
C VAL A 128 -15.62 -5.79 2.83
N HIS A 129 -16.47 -6.10 1.87
CA HIS A 129 -16.64 -7.44 1.35
C HIS A 129 -15.74 -7.65 0.14
N VAL A 130 -14.84 -8.62 0.24
CA VAL A 130 -13.90 -8.97 -0.83
C VAL A 130 -14.31 -10.31 -1.42
N HIS A 131 -14.75 -10.29 -2.68
CA HIS A 131 -15.17 -11.48 -3.43
C HIS A 131 -14.01 -11.95 -4.31
N LEU A 132 -13.71 -13.24 -4.27
CA LEU A 132 -12.63 -13.85 -5.06
C LEU A 132 -13.25 -14.82 -6.07
N PHE A 133 -13.07 -14.54 -7.36
CA PHE A 133 -13.50 -15.39 -8.47
C PHE A 133 -12.28 -16.05 -9.08
N THR A 134 -12.02 -17.29 -8.69
CA THR A 134 -10.84 -18.06 -9.06
C THR A 134 -11.23 -19.36 -9.77
N ALA A 135 -10.33 -19.91 -10.58
CA ALA A 135 -10.50 -21.25 -11.13
C ALA A 135 -10.19 -22.33 -10.07
N GLU A 136 -10.73 -23.53 -10.22
CA GLU A 136 -10.52 -24.64 -9.27
C GLU A 136 -9.04 -24.94 -9.00
N ASN A 137 -8.19 -24.79 -10.01
CA ASN A 137 -6.75 -25.04 -9.90
C ASN A 137 -5.93 -23.86 -9.34
N GLU A 138 -6.55 -22.73 -9.02
CA GLU A 138 -5.93 -21.58 -8.36
C GLU A 138 -5.93 -21.69 -6.81
N GLY A 139 -6.42 -22.79 -6.25
CA GLY A 139 -6.48 -23.01 -4.80
C GLY A 139 -5.13 -22.86 -4.07
N GLN A 140 -4.02 -23.16 -4.75
CA GLN A 140 -2.67 -22.94 -4.20
C GLN A 140 -2.34 -21.46 -4.06
N ILE A 141 -2.78 -20.59 -4.99
CA ILE A 141 -2.59 -19.16 -4.92
C ILE A 141 -3.33 -18.60 -3.71
N LEU A 142 -4.58 -19.01 -3.53
CA LEU A 142 -5.39 -18.61 -2.38
C LEU A 142 -4.78 -19.09 -1.05
N ALA A 143 -4.28 -20.32 -0.99
CA ALA A 143 -3.59 -20.85 0.19
C ALA A 143 -2.29 -20.06 0.49
N ASN A 144 -1.54 -19.68 -0.53
CA ASN A 144 -0.34 -18.86 -0.39
C ASN A 144 -0.67 -17.44 0.10
N LEU A 145 -1.72 -16.82 -0.42
CA LEU A 145 -2.19 -15.51 0.03
C LEU A 145 -2.59 -15.56 1.49
N LYS A 146 -3.41 -16.55 1.91
CA LYS A 146 -3.80 -16.73 3.30
C LYS A 146 -2.60 -16.94 4.23
N ARG A 147 -1.62 -17.75 3.82
CA ARG A 147 -0.40 -17.99 4.60
C ARG A 147 0.42 -16.70 4.78
N LYS A 148 0.55 -15.89 3.72
CA LYS A 148 1.26 -14.61 3.76
C LYS A 148 0.51 -13.58 4.61
N GLU A 149 -0.83 -13.57 4.56
CA GLU A 149 -1.67 -12.75 5.41
C GLU A 149 -1.48 -13.06 6.89
N VAL A 150 -1.52 -14.35 7.27
CA VAL A 150 -1.26 -14.78 8.65
C VAL A 150 0.11 -14.34 9.12
N LYS A 151 1.16 -14.53 8.29
CA LYS A 151 2.52 -14.11 8.62
C LYS A 151 2.63 -12.58 8.77
N HIS A 152 1.95 -11.81 7.91
CA HIS A 152 1.92 -10.35 8.00
C HIS A 152 1.24 -9.88 9.30
N ASN A 153 0.10 -10.50 9.65
CA ASN A 153 -0.63 -10.17 10.88
C ASN A 153 0.20 -10.52 12.12
N GLN A 154 0.83 -11.70 12.15
CA GLN A 154 1.73 -12.10 13.24
C GLN A 154 2.89 -11.13 13.42
N MET A 155 3.50 -10.67 12.31
CA MET A 155 4.59 -9.70 12.36
C MET A 155 4.08 -8.33 12.87
N SER A 156 2.90 -7.89 12.45
CA SER A 156 2.28 -6.65 12.93
C SER A 156 1.91 -6.73 14.41
N GLU A 157 1.35 -7.86 14.87
CA GLU A 157 1.05 -8.10 16.28
C GLU A 157 2.32 -8.10 17.15
N SER A 158 3.37 -8.78 16.70
CA SER A 158 4.68 -8.77 17.40
C SER A 158 5.27 -7.37 17.48
N MET A 159 5.15 -6.55 16.44
CA MET A 159 5.60 -5.16 16.48
C MET A 159 4.79 -4.33 17.48
N ILE A 160 3.45 -4.49 17.49
CA ILE A 160 2.57 -3.80 18.45
C ILE A 160 2.88 -4.22 19.88
N GLU A 161 3.12 -5.51 20.12
CA GLU A 161 3.45 -6.04 21.44
C GLU A 161 4.81 -5.50 21.93
N HIS A 162 5.80 -5.48 21.06
CA HIS A 162 7.10 -4.89 21.37
C HIS A 162 7.02 -3.39 21.67
N MET A 163 6.20 -2.64 20.92
CA MET A 163 5.94 -1.23 21.19
C MET A 163 5.18 -1.03 22.51
N LYS A 164 4.22 -1.90 22.86
CA LYS A 164 3.55 -1.84 24.19
C LYS A 164 4.52 -2.06 25.33
N ASP A 165 5.48 -2.97 25.18
CA ASP A 165 6.51 -3.21 26.19
C ASP A 165 7.42 -2.00 26.37
N ILE A 166 7.79 -1.32 25.30
CA ILE A 166 8.54 -0.06 25.35
C ILE A 166 7.73 1.01 26.08
N MET A 167 6.47 1.25 25.69
CA MET A 167 5.58 2.23 26.33
C MET A 167 5.32 1.89 27.81
N ASN A 168 5.13 0.62 28.17
CA ASN A 168 4.93 0.21 29.55
C ASN A 168 6.18 0.41 30.41
N ASN A 169 7.37 0.26 29.85
CA ASN A 169 8.64 0.54 30.54
C ASN A 169 8.81 2.04 30.79
N GLU A 170 8.43 2.88 29.82
CA GLU A 170 8.41 4.33 29.97
C GLU A 170 7.43 4.80 31.05
N LEU A 171 6.20 4.26 31.06
CA LEU A 171 5.16 4.58 32.08
C LEU A 171 5.60 4.16 33.51
N LYS A 172 6.46 3.17 33.64
CA LYS A 172 6.99 2.73 34.95
C LYS A 172 8.21 3.55 35.41
N GLY A 173 8.61 4.58 34.68
CA GLY A 173 9.75 5.42 35.03
C GLY A 173 11.09 4.66 34.95
N GLN A 174 11.10 3.49 34.36
CA GLN A 174 12.34 2.79 33.95
C GLN A 174 12.76 3.41 32.62
N THR A 175 13.25 4.64 32.68
CA THR A 175 14.05 5.19 31.59
C THR A 175 15.28 4.29 31.50
N ASN A 176 15.25 3.38 30.54
CA ASN A 176 16.51 2.97 29.96
C ASN A 176 17.04 4.26 29.33
N ILE A 177 18.00 4.89 30.03
CA ILE A 177 18.89 5.85 29.42
C ILE A 177 19.61 5.02 28.37
N VAL A 178 19.03 4.94 27.17
CA VAL A 178 19.77 4.50 26.00
C VAL A 178 20.72 5.66 25.79
N ASP A 179 21.96 5.44 26.19
CA ASP A 179 23.09 6.27 25.81
C ASP A 179 22.91 6.74 24.37
N GLU A 180 23.36 7.97 24.11
CA GLU A 180 23.42 8.59 22.78
C GLU A 180 23.48 7.54 21.68
N TYR A 181 22.48 7.57 20.74
CA TYR A 181 22.41 6.64 19.63
C TYR A 181 23.80 6.38 19.04
N MET A 182 24.19 5.11 18.93
CA MET A 182 25.49 4.74 18.40
C MET A 182 25.52 5.12 16.91
N GLU A 183 26.40 6.03 16.54
CA GLU A 183 26.70 6.28 15.14
C GLU A 183 27.47 5.07 14.58
N ASP A 184 27.00 4.48 13.50
CA ASP A 184 27.69 3.40 12.77
C ASP A 184 27.66 3.67 11.27
N THR A 185 28.65 3.16 10.56
CA THR A 185 28.76 3.30 9.11
C THR A 185 29.19 1.99 8.48
N LYS A 186 28.44 1.53 7.49
CA LYS A 186 28.78 0.36 6.67
C LYS A 186 28.86 0.74 5.22
N THR A 187 29.97 0.39 4.57
CA THR A 187 30.22 0.62 3.16
C THR A 187 30.25 -0.71 2.43
N GLY A 188 29.54 -0.80 1.32
CA GLY A 188 29.56 -1.92 0.37
C GLY A 188 29.87 -1.44 -1.03
N ASP A 189 29.77 -2.35 -2.01
CA ASP A 189 29.97 -2.00 -3.42
C ASP A 189 28.84 -1.09 -3.91
N GLY A 190 29.19 0.16 -4.22
CA GLY A 190 28.26 1.17 -4.73
C GLY A 190 27.31 1.81 -3.70
N TYR A 191 27.47 1.55 -2.40
CA TYR A 191 26.65 2.18 -1.37
C TYR A 191 27.39 2.40 -0.04
N THR A 192 26.91 3.38 0.73
CA THR A 192 27.26 3.57 2.13
C THR A 192 25.99 3.79 2.94
N VAL A 193 25.87 3.10 4.07
CA VAL A 193 24.75 3.25 5.01
C VAL A 193 25.26 3.82 6.31
N HIS A 194 24.63 4.88 6.78
CA HIS A 194 24.91 5.52 8.06
C HIS A 194 23.76 5.30 9.02
N LEU A 195 24.05 4.82 10.22
CA LEU A 195 23.14 4.83 11.35
C LEU A 195 23.43 6.09 12.17
N GLY A 196 22.42 6.90 12.49
CA GLY A 196 22.57 8.10 13.30
C GLY A 196 21.62 9.22 12.89
N ASP A 197 21.85 10.41 13.44
CA ASP A 197 21.07 11.61 13.14
C ASP A 197 21.30 12.07 11.68
N CYS A 198 20.24 12.04 10.89
CA CYS A 198 20.29 12.38 9.47
C CYS A 198 20.67 13.85 9.22
N VAL A 199 20.34 14.78 10.13
CA VAL A 199 20.71 16.19 10.03
C VAL A 199 22.21 16.35 10.23
N LYS A 200 22.80 15.67 11.25
CA LYS A 200 24.25 15.69 11.46
C LYS A 200 25.02 15.10 10.29
N TRP A 201 24.51 14.01 9.70
CA TRP A 201 25.12 13.41 8.51
C TRP A 201 25.02 14.32 7.28
N ALA A 202 23.86 14.92 7.03
CA ALA A 202 23.70 15.86 5.93
C ALA A 202 24.67 17.05 6.06
N ARG A 203 24.91 17.57 7.26
CA ARG A 203 25.88 18.66 7.51
C ARG A 203 27.32 18.32 7.15
N ARG A 204 27.68 17.03 7.18
CA ARG A 204 29.04 16.56 6.82
C ARG A 204 29.23 16.41 5.31
N MET A 205 28.14 16.45 4.52
CA MET A 205 28.20 16.34 3.07
C MET A 205 28.58 17.68 2.44
N GLU A 206 29.28 17.62 1.31
CA GLU A 206 29.65 18.79 0.53
C GLU A 206 28.42 19.42 -0.16
N ASP A 207 28.46 20.72 -0.41
CA ASP A 207 27.42 21.42 -1.15
C ASP A 207 27.32 20.87 -2.57
N ASN A 208 26.08 20.74 -3.09
CA ASN A 208 25.83 20.26 -4.45
C ASN A 208 26.48 18.90 -4.77
N SER A 209 26.59 18.00 -3.79
CA SER A 209 27.22 16.68 -3.93
C SER A 209 26.22 15.55 -4.26
N ILE A 210 24.95 15.76 -4.05
CA ILE A 210 23.89 14.77 -4.18
C ILE A 210 23.00 15.09 -5.39
N ASP A 211 22.76 14.10 -6.24
CA ASP A 211 21.93 14.26 -7.43
C ASP A 211 20.43 14.11 -7.12
N TYR A 212 20.08 13.30 -6.13
CA TYR A 212 18.69 13.03 -5.78
C TYR A 212 18.55 12.55 -4.33
N SER A 213 17.49 12.99 -3.65
CA SER A 213 17.17 12.56 -2.29
C SER A 213 15.75 11.96 -2.22
N VAL A 214 15.63 10.81 -1.55
CA VAL A 214 14.35 10.19 -1.20
C VAL A 214 14.37 9.88 0.29
N PHE A 215 13.40 10.36 1.01
CA PHE A 215 13.25 10.05 2.42
C PHE A 215 11.78 9.99 2.83
N SER A 216 11.51 9.28 3.92
CA SER A 216 10.20 9.25 4.57
C SER A 216 10.38 9.82 5.96
N PRO A 217 9.84 11.00 6.26
CA PRO A 217 9.89 11.54 7.61
C PRO A 217 9.02 10.70 8.54
N PRO A 218 9.25 10.71 9.85
CA PRO A 218 8.34 10.11 10.82
C PRO A 218 6.94 10.75 10.73
N PHE A 219 5.94 10.06 11.27
CA PHE A 219 4.54 10.52 11.24
C PHE A 219 4.24 11.46 12.43
N ALA A 220 4.97 12.56 12.52
CA ALA A 220 4.91 13.52 13.64
C ALA A 220 4.92 12.82 15.02
N ASP A 221 3.98 13.12 15.90
CA ASP A 221 3.83 12.55 17.23
C ASP A 221 3.17 11.15 17.28
N LEU A 222 2.89 10.56 16.11
CA LEU A 222 2.17 9.27 16.06
C LEU A 222 2.99 8.08 16.56
N PHE A 223 4.32 8.11 16.37
CA PHE A 223 5.24 7.06 16.80
C PHE A 223 6.54 7.64 17.32
N VAL A 224 6.92 7.25 18.54
CA VAL A 224 8.22 7.50 19.13
C VAL A 224 9.17 6.37 18.70
N TYR A 225 10.26 6.69 18.01
CA TYR A 225 11.24 5.70 17.54
C TYR A 225 12.43 5.53 18.49
N SER A 226 12.73 6.56 19.25
CA SER A 226 13.78 6.55 20.27
C SER A 226 13.50 7.59 21.36
N ASN A 227 14.24 7.52 22.47
CA ASN A 227 14.15 8.52 23.56
C ASN A 227 15.07 9.73 23.32
N SER A 228 15.60 9.90 22.14
CA SER A 228 16.49 11.00 21.79
C SER A 228 15.71 12.28 21.50
N ASP A 229 16.19 13.41 22.01
CA ASP A 229 15.67 14.75 21.64
C ASP A 229 15.88 15.09 20.14
N HIS A 230 16.73 14.29 19.46
CA HIS A 230 16.95 14.40 18.02
C HIS A 230 15.98 13.56 17.18
N ASP A 231 15.12 12.76 17.80
CA ASP A 231 14.10 11.99 17.12
C ASP A 231 12.88 12.87 16.82
N MET A 232 12.67 13.17 15.56
CA MET A 232 11.51 13.96 15.11
C MET A 232 10.15 13.30 15.43
N GLY A 233 10.13 12.02 15.83
CA GLY A 233 8.95 11.34 16.36
C GLY A 233 8.58 11.73 17.78
N ASN A 234 9.46 12.43 18.50
CA ASN A 234 9.23 12.92 19.88
C ASN A 234 8.61 14.32 19.93
N CYS A 235 8.14 14.85 18.81
CA CYS A 235 7.53 16.17 18.75
C CYS A 235 6.23 16.21 19.54
N LYS A 236 5.99 17.34 20.21
CA LYS A 236 4.80 17.62 21.01
C LYS A 236 3.54 17.78 20.14
N ASP A 237 3.71 18.35 18.96
CA ASP A 237 2.64 18.66 18.01
C ASP A 237 3.21 18.82 16.58
N ASP A 238 2.31 18.96 15.61
CA ASP A 238 2.64 19.14 14.19
C ASP A 238 3.50 20.41 13.94
N ALA A 239 3.33 21.47 14.72
CA ALA A 239 4.07 22.71 14.55
C ALA A 239 5.54 22.52 14.95
N GLU A 240 5.80 21.81 16.03
CA GLU A 240 7.13 21.44 16.46
C GLU A 240 7.79 20.46 15.48
N PHE A 241 7.04 19.47 14.98
CA PHE A 241 7.49 18.56 13.94
C PHE A 241 7.97 19.31 12.68
N VAL A 242 7.15 20.24 12.18
CA VAL A 242 7.51 21.05 11.00
C VAL A 242 8.72 21.93 11.29
N ALA A 243 8.84 22.47 12.50
CA ALA A 243 10.01 23.27 12.91
C ALA A 243 11.30 22.43 12.91
N GLN A 244 11.25 21.20 13.42
CA GLN A 244 12.39 20.28 13.41
C GLN A 244 12.73 19.79 11.99
N LEU A 245 11.73 19.47 11.17
CA LEU A 245 11.92 19.03 9.79
C LEU A 245 12.63 20.10 8.93
N ARG A 246 12.48 21.39 9.26
CA ARG A 246 13.18 22.49 8.56
C ARG A 246 14.70 22.36 8.63
N TYR A 247 15.24 21.79 9.69
CA TYR A 247 16.69 21.57 9.80
C TYR A 247 17.19 20.57 8.75
N LEU A 248 16.44 19.46 8.54
CA LEU A 248 16.76 18.50 7.49
C LEU A 248 16.57 19.10 6.10
N ILE A 249 15.46 19.76 5.86
CA ILE A 249 15.15 20.36 4.55
C ILE A 249 16.20 21.42 4.16
N GLY A 250 16.66 22.25 5.11
CA GLY A 250 17.73 23.21 4.86
C GLY A 250 19.03 22.57 4.40
N GLU A 251 19.44 21.49 5.07
CA GLU A 251 20.64 20.73 4.69
C GLU A 251 20.45 20.01 3.34
N LEU A 252 19.29 19.40 3.10
CA LEU A 252 19.01 18.77 1.80
C LEU A 252 19.06 19.78 0.66
N PHE A 253 18.53 20.99 0.86
CA PHE A 253 18.61 22.06 -0.15
C PHE A 253 20.06 22.47 -0.46
N ARG A 254 20.96 22.45 0.54
CA ARG A 254 22.37 22.76 0.36
C ARG A 254 23.13 21.67 -0.38
N VAL A 255 22.88 20.40 -0.09
CA VAL A 255 23.65 19.26 -0.62
C VAL A 255 23.16 18.78 -1.99
N ILE A 256 21.91 19.06 -2.36
CA ILE A 256 21.36 18.67 -3.68
C ILE A 256 21.83 19.68 -4.74
N LYS A 257 22.22 19.16 -5.91
CA LYS A 257 22.66 19.94 -7.07
C LYS A 257 21.54 20.79 -7.67
#